data_4591f5f30cab3dedc240a41213e9dccd
#
_entry.id   4591f5f30cab3dedc240a41213e9dccd
#
_cell.length_a   1.000
_cell.length_b   1.000
_cell.length_c   1.000
_cell.angle_alpha   90.00
_cell.angle_beta   90.00
_cell.angle_gamma   90.00
#
_symmetry.space_group_name_H-M   'P 1'
#
loop_
_entity.id
_entity.type
_entity.pdbx_description
1 polymer ?
#
loop_
_entity_poly.entity_id
_entity_poly.type
_entity_poly.pdbx_seq_one_letter_code
_entity_poly.pdbx_strand_id
1 'polypeptide(L)'
;MFIFLVALCGFFFSANIASAHEAYVLPYNTFWDGLKQPYSAHAFDALRSGGNIHTTVIIGISVIILLGLNFFIRRTNSGQRAHAFLEKYSRFGVHFVRITIAIALFFSASSNSFLGPELHISLFRYPHIVQIALYCVSIMIAFGFLTELAAFIGVVIFIWGLFVFGPYVLTYLNYLGELIVLLLFGMRVFSLDKYIFGPLRRFQFFEKYETVIVRVLYGLALIYAAITVKLLHPDLTVNVVNTWNLTQFHWLFPSDPLLVTLGAGLVESIIGLFIIFGFEMRLMVLISLFYITLSLMYFRELVWPHLLLYGISFNLLVQPETFTIDHILFKHHRKEKAWWKRAFSPLKPLTIFSPTSIYPR
;
A
#
# COMPACT_ATOMS: atom_id res chain seq x y z
N MET A 1 9.22 -14.79 -12.43
CA MET A 1 7.89 -14.39 -11.99
C MET A 1 7.01 -15.58 -11.64
N PHE A 2 6.78 -16.55 -12.56
CA PHE A 2 5.96 -17.74 -12.27
C PHE A 2 6.52 -18.62 -11.14
N ILE A 3 7.83 -18.87 -11.11
CA ILE A 3 8.50 -19.63 -10.03
C ILE A 3 8.41 -18.91 -8.69
N PHE A 4 8.49 -17.57 -8.67
CA PHE A 4 8.31 -16.77 -7.47
C PHE A 4 6.87 -16.85 -6.96
N LEU A 5 5.87 -16.80 -7.84
CA LEU A 5 4.46 -16.99 -7.51
C LEU A 5 4.17 -18.42 -7.00
N VAL A 6 4.76 -19.45 -7.60
CA VAL A 6 4.63 -20.85 -7.17
C VAL A 6 5.34 -21.08 -5.82
N ALA A 7 6.53 -20.51 -5.61
CA ALA A 7 7.23 -20.57 -4.34
C ALA A 7 6.48 -19.77 -3.24
N LEU A 8 5.91 -18.62 -3.59
CA LEU A 8 5.03 -17.86 -2.73
C LEU A 8 3.78 -18.68 -2.36
N CYS A 9 3.09 -19.27 -3.34
CA CYS A 9 1.95 -20.16 -3.08
C CYS A 9 2.34 -21.39 -2.23
N GLY A 10 3.46 -22.03 -2.49
CA GLY A 10 3.94 -23.17 -1.70
C GLY A 10 4.25 -22.82 -0.24
N PHE A 11 4.78 -21.61 -0.02
CA PHE A 11 5.00 -21.07 1.33
C PHE A 11 3.69 -20.78 2.07
N PHE A 12 2.63 -20.38 1.34
CA PHE A 12 1.32 -20.06 1.88
C PHE A 12 0.53 -21.28 2.39
N PHE A 13 0.76 -22.45 1.81
CA PHE A 13 0.03 -23.66 2.22
C PHE A 13 0.61 -24.37 3.46
N SER A 14 1.79 -23.99 3.94
CA SER A 14 2.46 -24.62 5.08
C SER A 14 2.42 -23.81 6.38
N ALA A 15 1.86 -22.61 6.40
CA ALA A 15 1.80 -21.76 7.58
C ALA A 15 0.63 -22.17 8.50
N ASN A 16 0.96 -22.78 9.62
CA ASN A 16 0.04 -22.93 10.73
C ASN A 16 -0.42 -21.56 11.24
N ILE A 17 -1.70 -21.46 11.54
CA ILE A 17 -2.46 -20.26 11.92
C ILE A 17 -1.80 -19.52 13.09
N ALA A 18 -1.21 -18.36 12.83
CA ALA A 18 -0.88 -17.35 13.83
C ALA A 18 -0.95 -15.96 13.22
N SER A 19 -1.30 -14.96 14.00
CA SER A 19 -1.89 -13.69 13.58
C SER A 19 -1.02 -12.52 13.95
N ALA A 20 -0.92 -11.49 13.10
CA ALA A 20 -0.26 -10.25 13.50
C ALA A 20 -0.62 -8.97 12.73
N HIS A 21 -1.38 -8.30 13.04
CA HIS A 21 -1.74 -6.93 13.40
C HIS A 21 -2.10 -7.05 14.87
N GLU A 22 -2.07 -6.04 15.70
CA GLU A 22 -2.52 -6.18 17.08
C GLU A 22 -3.82 -6.97 17.15
N ALA A 23 -4.72 -6.76 16.18
CA ALA A 23 -5.96 -7.51 15.99
C ALA A 23 -5.77 -9.01 15.69
N TYR A 24 -4.60 -9.40 15.18
CA TYR A 24 -4.31 -10.78 14.78
C TYR A 24 -3.38 -11.49 15.75
N VAL A 25 -2.65 -10.71 16.56
CA VAL A 25 -1.68 -11.22 17.55
C VAL A 25 -2.31 -11.46 18.91
N LEU A 26 -3.27 -10.59 19.25
CA LEU A 26 -3.97 -10.66 20.52
C LEU A 26 -5.20 -11.55 20.41
N PRO A 27 -5.61 -12.22 21.51
CA PRO A 27 -6.90 -12.88 21.56
C PRO A 27 -8.04 -11.93 21.20
N TYR A 28 -9.02 -12.42 20.44
CA TYR A 28 -10.14 -11.63 19.91
C TYR A 28 -10.78 -10.71 20.97
N ASN A 29 -11.13 -11.28 22.14
CA ASN A 29 -11.77 -10.51 23.20
C ASN A 29 -10.83 -9.44 23.77
N THR A 30 -9.54 -9.76 23.97
CA THR A 30 -8.54 -8.80 24.48
C THR A 30 -8.40 -7.60 23.54
N PHE A 31 -8.40 -7.84 22.25
CA PHE A 31 -8.31 -6.77 21.25
C PHE A 31 -9.54 -5.87 21.26
N TRP A 32 -10.75 -6.45 21.15
CA TRP A 32 -11.98 -5.66 21.10
C TRP A 32 -12.30 -4.98 22.43
N ASP A 33 -12.00 -5.59 23.56
CA ASP A 33 -12.16 -4.96 24.86
C ASP A 33 -11.15 -3.83 25.08
N GLY A 34 -9.93 -3.98 24.57
CA GLY A 34 -8.94 -2.90 24.56
C GLY A 34 -9.38 -1.70 23.71
N LEU A 35 -9.97 -1.93 22.53
CA LEU A 35 -10.49 -0.85 21.69
C LEU A 35 -11.70 -0.10 22.27
N LYS A 36 -12.44 -0.73 23.20
CA LYS A 36 -13.55 -0.08 23.92
C LYS A 36 -13.08 0.80 25.07
N GLN A 37 -11.81 0.66 25.49
CA GLN A 37 -11.28 1.51 26.56
C GLN A 37 -11.23 2.98 26.10
N PRO A 38 -11.33 3.92 27.04
CA PRO A 38 -11.17 5.34 26.70
C PRO A 38 -9.84 5.63 26.04
N TYR A 39 -9.83 6.56 25.09
CA TYR A 39 -8.61 7.01 24.44
C TYR A 39 -7.58 7.49 25.47
N SER A 40 -6.35 7.05 25.31
CA SER A 40 -5.24 7.47 26.16
C SER A 40 -4.02 7.81 25.30
N ALA A 41 -3.43 8.96 25.52
CA ALA A 41 -2.21 9.37 24.82
C ALA A 41 -0.93 9.04 25.60
N HIS A 42 -0.99 8.09 26.56
CA HIS A 42 0.16 7.77 27.41
C HIS A 42 1.35 7.13 26.65
N ALA A 43 1.18 6.74 25.37
CA ALA A 43 2.32 6.39 24.52
C ALA A 43 3.42 7.48 24.54
N PHE A 44 3.03 8.75 24.62
CA PHE A 44 3.98 9.87 24.67
C PHE A 44 4.72 10.00 26.00
N ASP A 45 4.27 9.31 27.07
CA ASP A 45 4.98 9.25 28.34
C ASP A 45 6.36 8.58 28.21
N ALA A 46 6.54 7.74 27.16
CA ALA A 46 7.85 7.21 26.80
C ALA A 46 8.92 8.31 26.67
N LEU A 47 8.54 9.51 26.24
CA LEU A 47 9.47 10.64 26.06
C LEU A 47 9.84 11.34 27.37
N ARG A 48 9.27 10.96 28.51
CA ARG A 48 9.67 11.51 29.83
C ARG A 48 11.04 10.99 30.29
N SER A 49 11.48 9.85 29.78
CA SER A 49 12.81 9.31 30.05
C SER A 49 13.87 9.98 29.18
N GLY A 50 14.93 10.52 29.77
CA GLY A 50 16.05 11.13 29.03
C GLY A 50 16.72 10.18 28.05
N GLY A 51 16.86 8.89 28.41
CA GLY A 51 17.40 7.86 27.50
C GLY A 51 16.52 7.65 26.25
N ASN A 52 15.20 7.67 26.41
CA ASN A 52 14.27 7.53 25.29
C ASN A 52 14.29 8.76 24.38
N ILE A 53 14.46 9.96 24.94
CA ILE A 53 14.64 11.20 24.14
C ILE A 53 15.87 11.07 23.26
N HIS A 54 17.02 10.66 23.83
CA HIS A 54 18.26 10.48 23.05
C HIS A 54 18.05 9.45 21.92
N THR A 55 17.43 8.32 22.21
CA THR A 55 17.11 7.30 21.21
C THR A 55 16.23 7.85 20.10
N THR A 56 15.16 8.58 20.46
CA THR A 56 14.25 9.20 19.50
C THR A 56 14.94 10.23 18.60
N VAL A 57 15.82 11.05 19.18
CA VAL A 57 16.60 12.03 18.41
C VAL A 57 17.55 11.34 17.43
N ILE A 58 18.27 10.28 17.85
CA ILE A 58 19.16 9.51 16.97
C ILE A 58 18.37 8.90 15.82
N ILE A 59 17.24 8.28 16.09
CA ILE A 59 16.34 7.71 15.06
C ILE A 59 15.87 8.81 14.11
N GLY A 60 15.41 9.95 14.63
CA GLY A 60 14.96 11.08 13.81
C GLY A 60 16.04 11.61 12.88
N ILE A 61 17.27 11.79 13.37
CA ILE A 61 18.42 12.19 12.56
C ILE A 61 18.73 11.14 11.49
N SER A 62 18.69 9.86 11.83
CA SER A 62 18.94 8.76 10.89
C SER A 62 17.93 8.73 9.76
N VAL A 63 16.65 8.98 10.07
CA VAL A 63 15.57 9.09 9.07
C VAL A 63 15.82 10.27 8.14
N ILE A 64 16.16 11.45 8.68
CA ILE A 64 16.49 12.64 7.86
C ILE A 64 17.67 12.37 6.93
N ILE A 65 18.72 11.72 7.43
CA ILE A 65 19.88 11.33 6.62
C ILE A 65 19.46 10.36 5.50
N LEU A 66 18.64 9.34 5.82
CA LEU A 66 18.16 8.38 4.83
C LEU A 66 17.34 9.06 3.73
N LEU A 67 16.43 9.95 4.09
CA LEU A 67 15.64 10.74 3.14
C LEU A 67 16.53 11.63 2.28
N GLY A 68 17.47 12.34 2.89
CA GLY A 68 18.42 13.17 2.17
C GLY A 68 19.28 12.36 1.19
N LEU A 69 19.77 11.21 1.62
CA LEU A 69 20.56 10.30 0.77
C LEU A 69 19.74 9.79 -0.42
N ASN A 70 18.49 9.33 -0.18
CA ASN A 70 17.62 8.88 -1.25
C ASN A 70 17.30 10.00 -2.24
N PHE A 71 17.03 11.20 -1.75
CA PHE A 71 16.81 12.38 -2.59
C PHE A 71 18.00 12.69 -3.48
N PHE A 72 19.26 12.58 -2.95
CA PHE A 72 20.47 12.73 -3.76
C PHE A 72 20.62 11.62 -4.78
N ILE A 73 20.42 10.34 -4.38
CA ILE A 73 20.49 9.20 -5.30
C ILE A 73 19.53 9.37 -6.47
N ARG A 74 18.31 9.81 -6.23
CA ARG A 74 17.30 10.05 -7.27
C ARG A 74 17.73 11.10 -8.31
N ARG A 75 18.58 12.05 -7.92
CA ARG A 75 19.15 13.06 -8.85
C ARG A 75 20.26 12.51 -9.74
N THR A 76 20.87 11.40 -9.38
CA THR A 76 21.91 10.74 -10.20
C THR A 76 21.32 10.08 -11.44
N ASN A 77 22.18 9.84 -12.43
CA ASN A 77 21.78 9.11 -13.63
C ASN A 77 21.34 7.67 -13.33
N SER A 78 21.96 7.04 -12.32
CA SER A 78 21.60 5.69 -11.88
C SER A 78 20.21 5.66 -11.25
N GLY A 79 19.90 6.60 -10.36
CA GLY A 79 18.56 6.73 -9.78
C GLY A 79 17.48 6.95 -10.84
N GLN A 80 17.73 7.84 -11.81
CA GLN A 80 16.80 8.08 -12.92
C GLN A 80 16.60 6.83 -13.80
N ARG A 81 17.64 6.03 -14.04
CA ARG A 81 17.53 4.75 -14.77
C ARG A 81 16.71 3.74 -13.98
N ALA A 82 16.91 3.64 -12.66
CA ALA A 82 16.12 2.76 -11.81
C ALA A 82 14.63 3.13 -11.83
N HIS A 83 14.31 4.42 -11.73
CA HIS A 83 12.93 4.89 -11.85
C HIS A 83 12.31 4.55 -13.23
N ALA A 84 13.02 4.82 -14.32
CA ALA A 84 12.55 4.49 -15.67
C ALA A 84 12.41 2.97 -15.88
N PHE A 85 13.23 2.16 -15.23
CA PHE A 85 13.12 0.71 -15.26
C PHE A 85 11.84 0.23 -14.57
N LEU A 86 11.52 0.76 -13.38
CA LEU A 86 10.29 0.41 -12.67
C LEU A 86 9.04 0.78 -13.47
N GLU A 87 9.02 1.96 -14.10
CA GLU A 87 7.88 2.42 -14.89
C GLU A 87 7.53 1.53 -16.11
N LYS A 88 8.48 0.73 -16.60
CA LYS A 88 8.20 -0.28 -17.65
C LYS A 88 7.18 -1.33 -17.21
N TYR A 89 7.09 -1.56 -15.91
CA TYR A 89 6.19 -2.56 -15.34
C TYR A 89 4.84 -1.98 -14.89
N SER A 90 4.55 -0.71 -15.18
CA SER A 90 3.32 -0.02 -14.76
C SER A 90 2.04 -0.76 -15.16
N ARG A 91 2.02 -1.36 -16.36
CA ARG A 91 0.88 -2.17 -16.84
C ARG A 91 0.62 -3.40 -15.95
N PHE A 92 1.69 -4.00 -15.39
CA PHE A 92 1.56 -5.15 -14.50
C PHE A 92 1.09 -4.75 -13.11
N GLY A 93 1.37 -3.52 -12.65
CA GLY A 93 0.94 -3.01 -11.35
C GLY A 93 -0.57 -3.12 -11.16
N VAL A 94 -1.34 -2.57 -12.10
CA VAL A 94 -2.82 -2.60 -12.06
C VAL A 94 -3.38 -4.03 -12.04
N HIS A 95 -2.79 -4.94 -12.86
CA HIS A 95 -3.22 -6.35 -12.87
C HIS A 95 -2.89 -7.06 -11.57
N PHE A 96 -1.72 -6.76 -11.01
CA PHE A 96 -1.28 -7.38 -9.76
C PHE A 96 -2.22 -6.99 -8.61
N VAL A 97 -2.60 -5.72 -8.48
CA VAL A 97 -3.58 -5.26 -7.49
C VAL A 97 -4.92 -5.96 -7.66
N ARG A 98 -5.43 -6.05 -8.90
CA ARG A 98 -6.68 -6.75 -9.17
C ARG A 98 -6.67 -8.19 -8.67
N ILE A 99 -5.60 -8.94 -8.97
CA ILE A 99 -5.48 -10.32 -8.55
C ILE A 99 -5.36 -10.42 -7.04
N THR A 100 -4.59 -9.53 -6.41
CA THR A 100 -4.41 -9.57 -4.96
C THR A 100 -5.69 -9.22 -4.21
N ILE A 101 -6.48 -8.22 -4.65
CA ILE A 101 -7.78 -7.94 -4.02
C ILE A 101 -8.77 -9.09 -4.23
N ALA A 102 -8.81 -9.69 -5.41
CA ALA A 102 -9.68 -10.83 -5.67
C ALA A 102 -9.33 -12.02 -4.76
N ILE A 103 -8.05 -12.36 -4.64
CA ILE A 103 -7.59 -13.44 -3.76
C ILE A 103 -7.90 -13.10 -2.29
N ALA A 104 -7.63 -11.87 -1.85
CA ALA A 104 -7.90 -11.44 -0.49
C ALA A 104 -9.39 -11.56 -0.13
N LEU A 105 -10.30 -11.11 -1.00
CA LEU A 105 -11.75 -11.23 -0.80
C LEU A 105 -12.22 -12.68 -0.82
N PHE A 106 -11.64 -13.54 -1.67
CA PHE A 106 -11.94 -14.96 -1.71
C PHE A 106 -11.60 -15.65 -0.39
N PHE A 107 -10.38 -15.44 0.11
CA PHE A 107 -9.97 -16.01 1.39
C PHE A 107 -10.72 -15.42 2.58
N SER A 108 -11.07 -14.13 2.52
CA SER A 108 -11.95 -13.45 3.46
C SER A 108 -13.26 -14.22 3.61
N ALA A 109 -13.96 -14.46 2.50
CA ALA A 109 -15.20 -15.24 2.48
C ALA A 109 -14.99 -16.69 2.97
N SER A 110 -13.88 -17.33 2.57
CA SER A 110 -13.57 -18.72 2.93
C SER A 110 -13.29 -18.90 4.42
N SER A 111 -12.72 -17.89 5.09
CA SER A 111 -12.43 -17.89 6.53
C SER A 111 -13.57 -17.34 7.39
N ASN A 112 -14.76 -17.13 6.82
CA ASN A 112 -15.89 -16.49 7.51
C ASN A 112 -15.55 -15.11 8.10
N SER A 113 -14.65 -14.40 7.44
CA SER A 113 -14.18 -13.08 7.82
C SER A 113 -14.60 -12.04 6.78
N PHE A 114 -14.69 -10.77 7.16
CA PHE A 114 -15.08 -9.70 6.23
C PHE A 114 -13.87 -9.20 5.41
N LEU A 115 -12.99 -8.38 5.96
CA LEU A 115 -11.79 -7.89 5.28
C LEU A 115 -10.51 -8.30 6.02
N GLY A 116 -10.66 -8.60 7.29
CA GLY A 116 -9.64 -9.11 8.18
C GLY A 116 -10.18 -10.23 9.05
N PRO A 117 -9.34 -11.12 9.59
CA PRO A 117 -9.75 -12.28 10.37
C PRO A 117 -10.51 -11.90 11.65
N GLU A 118 -10.31 -10.69 12.18
CA GLU A 118 -11.00 -10.18 13.37
C GLU A 118 -12.41 -9.65 13.06
N LEU A 119 -12.75 -9.45 11.79
CA LEU A 119 -14.06 -8.96 11.35
C LEU A 119 -14.97 -10.14 10.97
N HIS A 120 -15.52 -10.82 11.95
CA HIS A 120 -16.33 -12.02 11.69
C HIS A 120 -17.63 -11.72 10.93
N ILE A 121 -17.83 -12.39 9.79
CA ILE A 121 -19.07 -12.26 8.97
C ILE A 121 -20.32 -12.58 9.78
N SER A 122 -20.23 -13.43 10.80
CA SER A 122 -21.36 -13.79 11.68
C SER A 122 -22.00 -12.62 12.41
N LEU A 123 -21.32 -11.48 12.50
CA LEU A 123 -21.87 -10.25 13.11
C LEU A 123 -22.80 -9.47 12.17
N PHE A 124 -22.78 -9.76 10.88
CA PHE A 124 -23.77 -9.19 9.96
C PHE A 124 -25.14 -9.80 10.18
N ARG A 125 -26.20 -9.02 9.96
CA ARG A 125 -27.58 -9.50 10.07
C ARG A 125 -27.89 -10.67 9.12
N TYR A 126 -27.21 -10.73 7.96
CA TYR A 126 -27.38 -11.78 6.95
C TYR A 126 -25.99 -12.32 6.53
N PRO A 127 -25.34 -13.12 7.36
CA PRO A 127 -23.93 -13.53 7.15
C PRO A 127 -23.72 -14.31 5.86
N HIS A 128 -24.63 -15.22 5.51
CA HIS A 128 -24.52 -16.03 4.29
C HIS A 128 -24.64 -15.17 3.00
N ILE A 129 -25.47 -14.12 3.03
CA ILE A 129 -25.57 -13.19 1.88
C ILE A 129 -24.26 -12.45 1.69
N VAL A 130 -23.66 -11.95 2.75
CA VAL A 130 -22.36 -11.26 2.70
C VAL A 130 -21.27 -12.20 2.20
N GLN A 131 -21.23 -13.42 2.71
CA GLN A 131 -20.25 -14.44 2.30
C GLN A 131 -20.35 -14.77 0.80
N ILE A 132 -21.57 -15.06 0.33
CA ILE A 132 -21.82 -15.34 -1.10
C ILE A 132 -21.46 -14.12 -1.95
N ALA A 133 -21.85 -12.91 -1.52
CA ALA A 133 -21.53 -11.69 -2.23
C ALA A 133 -20.01 -11.45 -2.32
N LEU A 134 -19.24 -11.71 -1.26
CA LEU A 134 -17.77 -11.63 -1.29
C LEU A 134 -17.16 -12.64 -2.27
N TYR A 135 -17.66 -13.88 -2.33
CA TYR A 135 -17.21 -14.87 -3.33
C TYR A 135 -17.54 -14.40 -4.76
N CYS A 136 -18.76 -13.92 -4.99
CA CYS A 136 -19.16 -13.41 -6.31
C CYS A 136 -18.28 -12.22 -6.73
N VAL A 137 -18.11 -11.24 -5.86
CA VAL A 137 -17.26 -10.06 -6.10
C VAL A 137 -15.83 -10.47 -6.41
N SER A 138 -15.27 -11.38 -5.60
CA SER A 138 -13.92 -11.91 -5.81
C SER A 138 -13.76 -12.55 -7.19
N ILE A 139 -14.64 -13.47 -7.57
CA ILE A 139 -14.60 -14.18 -8.85
C ILE A 139 -14.79 -13.18 -10.01
N MET A 140 -15.75 -12.29 -9.93
CA MET A 140 -16.02 -11.28 -10.95
C MET A 140 -14.80 -10.36 -11.16
N ILE A 141 -14.15 -9.89 -10.09
CA ILE A 141 -12.94 -9.07 -10.16
C ILE A 141 -11.76 -9.89 -10.73
N ALA A 142 -11.58 -11.15 -10.31
CA ALA A 142 -10.50 -12.01 -10.79
C ALA A 142 -10.51 -12.16 -12.32
N PHE A 143 -11.68 -12.46 -12.88
CA PHE A 143 -11.87 -12.65 -14.32
C PHE A 143 -12.12 -11.33 -15.08
N GLY A 144 -12.36 -10.22 -14.36
CA GLY A 144 -12.73 -8.94 -14.98
C GLY A 144 -14.09 -9.04 -15.70
N PHE A 145 -15.06 -9.68 -15.07
CA PHE A 145 -16.44 -9.82 -15.56
C PHE A 145 -17.38 -8.95 -14.74
N LEU A 146 -18.13 -8.08 -15.43
CA LEU A 146 -18.99 -7.07 -14.80
C LEU A 146 -18.27 -6.34 -13.64
N THR A 147 -17.06 -5.91 -13.89
CA THR A 147 -16.13 -5.40 -12.86
C THR A 147 -16.69 -4.20 -12.11
N GLU A 148 -17.37 -3.28 -12.82
CA GLU A 148 -18.01 -2.10 -12.22
C GLU A 148 -19.13 -2.51 -11.25
N LEU A 149 -19.95 -3.52 -11.62
CA LEU A 149 -21.00 -4.05 -10.76
C LEU A 149 -20.42 -4.76 -9.54
N ALA A 150 -19.40 -5.57 -9.73
CA ALA A 150 -18.69 -6.24 -8.63
C ALA A 150 -18.13 -5.23 -7.65
N ALA A 151 -17.47 -4.18 -8.14
CA ALA A 151 -16.92 -3.11 -7.33
C ALA A 151 -18.01 -2.33 -6.59
N PHE A 152 -19.14 -2.04 -7.24
CA PHE A 152 -20.30 -1.41 -6.60
C PHE A 152 -20.82 -2.26 -5.43
N ILE A 153 -21.00 -3.56 -5.63
CA ILE A 153 -21.43 -4.49 -4.57
C ILE A 153 -20.40 -4.47 -3.43
N GLY A 154 -19.11 -4.50 -3.75
CA GLY A 154 -18.01 -4.43 -2.78
C GLY A 154 -18.07 -3.15 -1.93
N VAL A 155 -18.28 -1.98 -2.56
CA VAL A 155 -18.45 -0.70 -1.87
C VAL A 155 -19.68 -0.72 -0.94
N VAL A 156 -20.82 -1.25 -1.40
CA VAL A 156 -22.04 -1.38 -0.57
C VAL A 156 -21.76 -2.25 0.66
N ILE A 157 -21.08 -3.39 0.49
CA ILE A 157 -20.75 -4.28 1.59
C ILE A 157 -19.74 -3.60 2.54
N PHE A 158 -18.77 -2.84 2.02
CA PHE A 158 -17.84 -2.06 2.83
C PHE A 158 -18.57 -1.05 3.71
N ILE A 159 -19.51 -0.29 3.14
CA ILE A 159 -20.36 0.67 3.88
C ILE A 159 -21.18 -0.07 4.93
N TRP A 160 -21.76 -1.22 4.58
CA TRP A 160 -22.50 -2.04 5.56
C TRP A 160 -21.58 -2.51 6.70
N GLY A 161 -20.36 -2.94 6.39
CA GLY A 161 -19.35 -3.27 7.39
C GLY A 161 -19.05 -2.12 8.36
N LEU A 162 -19.02 -0.87 7.86
CA LEU A 162 -18.84 0.32 8.69
C LEU A 162 -19.96 0.48 9.73
N PHE A 163 -21.20 0.13 9.40
CA PHE A 163 -22.32 0.15 10.37
C PHE A 163 -22.26 -1.03 11.37
N VAL A 164 -21.68 -2.17 10.99
CA VAL A 164 -21.59 -3.35 11.86
C VAL A 164 -20.40 -3.27 12.83
N PHE A 165 -19.21 -2.92 12.33
CA PHE A 165 -17.97 -2.91 13.09
C PHE A 165 -17.52 -1.51 13.52
N GLY A 166 -18.30 -0.48 13.18
CA GLY A 166 -17.99 0.91 13.51
C GLY A 166 -16.74 1.44 12.78
N PRO A 167 -16.15 2.53 13.31
CA PRO A 167 -15.04 3.25 12.67
C PRO A 167 -13.79 2.38 12.45
N TYR A 168 -13.65 1.26 13.15
CA TYR A 168 -12.48 0.37 12.97
C TYR A 168 -12.31 -0.09 11.51
N VAL A 169 -13.40 -0.24 10.75
CA VAL A 169 -13.34 -0.59 9.31
C VAL A 169 -12.55 0.42 8.48
N LEU A 170 -12.33 1.65 8.97
CA LEU A 170 -11.50 2.63 8.28
C LEU A 170 -10.01 2.23 8.20
N THR A 171 -9.56 1.27 9.01
CA THR A 171 -8.24 0.65 8.84
C THR A 171 -8.11 -0.08 7.51
N TYR A 172 -9.23 -0.40 6.86
CA TYR A 172 -9.35 -1.10 5.57
C TYR A 172 -9.71 -0.16 4.40
N LEU A 173 -9.46 1.16 4.51
CA LEU A 173 -9.70 2.13 3.43
C LEU A 173 -8.93 1.81 2.13
N ASN A 174 -7.85 1.04 2.21
CA ASN A 174 -7.13 0.52 1.06
C ASN A 174 -8.01 -0.38 0.17
N TYR A 175 -8.90 -1.21 0.75
CA TYR A 175 -9.90 -1.97 0.00
C TYR A 175 -10.91 -1.05 -0.69
N LEU A 176 -11.41 -0.05 0.04
CA LEU A 176 -12.34 0.93 -0.52
C LEU A 176 -11.70 1.69 -1.69
N GLY A 177 -10.42 2.04 -1.57
CA GLY A 177 -9.68 2.72 -2.64
C GLY A 177 -9.66 1.94 -3.94
N GLU A 178 -9.32 0.67 -3.87
CA GLU A 178 -9.31 -0.22 -5.04
C GLU A 178 -10.71 -0.47 -5.59
N LEU A 179 -11.70 -0.67 -4.74
CA LEU A 179 -13.10 -0.84 -5.18
C LEU A 179 -13.61 0.41 -5.89
N ILE A 180 -13.29 1.62 -5.42
CA ILE A 180 -13.64 2.87 -6.10
C ILE A 180 -12.95 2.98 -7.45
N VAL A 181 -11.67 2.61 -7.55
CA VAL A 181 -10.93 2.60 -8.82
C VAL A 181 -11.55 1.60 -9.80
N LEU A 182 -11.88 0.39 -9.35
CA LEU A 182 -12.56 -0.61 -10.18
C LEU A 182 -13.96 -0.16 -10.61
N LEU A 183 -14.69 0.55 -9.74
CA LEU A 183 -16.01 1.10 -10.04
C LEU A 183 -15.96 2.21 -11.10
N LEU A 184 -14.98 3.12 -10.99
CA LEU A 184 -14.88 4.28 -11.89
C LEU A 184 -14.28 3.92 -13.25
N PHE A 185 -13.30 3.02 -13.27
CA PHE A 185 -12.49 2.77 -14.46
C PHE A 185 -12.68 1.38 -15.07
N GLY A 186 -13.34 0.48 -14.34
CA GLY A 186 -13.54 -0.89 -14.79
C GLY A 186 -12.21 -1.62 -15.07
N MET A 187 -12.27 -2.62 -15.93
CA MET A 187 -11.07 -3.37 -16.35
C MET A 187 -10.73 -3.12 -17.81
N ARG A 188 -9.53 -2.57 -18.06
CA ARG A 188 -9.09 -2.15 -19.40
C ARG A 188 -8.30 -3.20 -20.16
N VAL A 189 -7.60 -4.08 -19.44
CA VAL A 189 -6.68 -5.05 -20.04
C VAL A 189 -6.90 -6.41 -19.38
N PHE A 190 -6.87 -7.50 -20.19
CA PHE A 190 -7.11 -8.89 -19.74
C PHE A 190 -8.40 -9.06 -18.92
N SER A 191 -9.51 -8.54 -19.42
CA SER A 191 -10.82 -8.57 -18.81
C SER A 191 -11.82 -9.21 -19.75
N LEU A 192 -12.73 -10.05 -19.23
CA LEU A 192 -13.85 -10.59 -20.00
C LEU A 192 -14.78 -9.49 -20.49
N ASP A 193 -14.95 -8.41 -19.71
CA ASP A 193 -15.78 -7.26 -20.10
C ASP A 193 -15.32 -6.67 -21.44
N LYS A 194 -14.01 -6.62 -21.67
CA LYS A 194 -13.44 -6.13 -22.94
C LYS A 194 -13.84 -7.00 -24.14
N TYR A 195 -13.90 -8.32 -23.95
CA TYR A 195 -14.26 -9.26 -25.01
C TYR A 195 -15.77 -9.29 -25.27
N ILE A 196 -16.59 -9.10 -24.23
CA ILE A 196 -18.06 -9.20 -24.32
C ILE A 196 -18.67 -7.87 -24.74
N PHE A 197 -18.26 -6.76 -24.13
CA PHE A 197 -18.88 -5.44 -24.28
C PHE A 197 -18.05 -4.46 -25.13
N GLY A 198 -16.85 -4.87 -25.58
CA GLY A 198 -15.91 -4.00 -26.26
C GLY A 198 -15.24 -2.98 -25.33
N PRO A 199 -14.45 -2.04 -25.91
CA PRO A 199 -13.71 -1.06 -25.10
C PRO A 199 -14.64 0.04 -24.54
N LEU A 200 -15.37 -0.24 -23.47
CA LEU A 200 -16.17 0.73 -22.75
C LEU A 200 -15.24 1.69 -21.98
N ARG A 201 -15.04 2.90 -22.52
CA ARG A 201 -14.21 3.95 -21.92
C ARG A 201 -15.08 5.05 -21.30
N ARG A 202 -15.76 4.78 -20.18
CA ARG A 202 -16.72 5.73 -19.62
C ARG A 202 -16.10 6.96 -18.96
N PHE A 203 -14.96 6.86 -18.30
CA PHE A 203 -14.39 7.96 -17.50
C PHE A 203 -12.92 8.25 -17.79
N GLN A 204 -12.51 8.30 -19.06
CA GLN A 204 -11.10 8.55 -19.46
C GLN A 204 -10.49 9.81 -18.83
N PHE A 205 -11.29 10.85 -18.60
CA PHE A 205 -10.82 12.10 -18.02
C PHE A 205 -10.27 11.90 -16.60
N PHE A 206 -10.81 10.97 -15.84
CA PHE A 206 -10.41 10.70 -14.47
C PHE A 206 -9.29 9.67 -14.32
N GLU A 207 -8.85 9.02 -15.42
CA GLU A 207 -7.79 8.00 -15.40
C GLU A 207 -6.50 8.47 -14.71
N LYS A 208 -6.17 9.75 -14.86
CA LYS A 208 -5.01 10.37 -14.22
C LYS A 208 -5.09 10.39 -12.69
N TYR A 209 -6.27 10.21 -12.11
CA TYR A 209 -6.49 10.21 -10.66
C TYR A 209 -6.53 8.80 -10.04
N GLU A 210 -6.48 7.74 -10.85
CA GLU A 210 -6.49 6.35 -10.38
C GLU A 210 -5.46 6.11 -9.27
N THR A 211 -4.20 6.36 -9.57
CA THR A 211 -3.10 6.20 -8.59
C THR A 211 -3.25 7.14 -7.39
N VAL A 212 -3.85 8.32 -7.57
CA VAL A 212 -4.08 9.27 -6.48
C VAL A 212 -5.12 8.72 -5.49
N ILE A 213 -6.24 8.18 -5.99
CA ILE A 213 -7.31 7.61 -5.16
C ILE A 213 -6.75 6.47 -4.29
N VAL A 214 -6.07 5.51 -4.92
CA VAL A 214 -5.47 4.38 -4.20
C VAL A 214 -4.46 4.85 -3.18
N ARG A 215 -3.55 5.74 -3.56
CA ARG A 215 -2.49 6.28 -2.72
C ARG A 215 -3.05 7.00 -1.49
N VAL A 216 -4.04 7.86 -1.69
CA VAL A 216 -4.64 8.63 -0.60
C VAL A 216 -5.36 7.69 0.37
N LEU A 217 -6.19 6.76 -0.12
CA LEU A 217 -6.93 5.86 0.76
C LEU A 217 -6.02 4.82 1.42
N TYR A 218 -4.96 4.37 0.76
CA TYR A 218 -3.93 3.54 1.39
C TYR A 218 -3.19 4.28 2.52
N GLY A 219 -2.73 5.49 2.26
CA GLY A 219 -2.07 6.30 3.29
C GLY A 219 -2.99 6.66 4.45
N LEU A 220 -4.28 6.95 4.18
CA LEU A 220 -5.27 7.18 5.24
C LEU A 220 -5.53 5.92 6.06
N ALA A 221 -5.58 4.73 5.46
CA ALA A 221 -5.70 3.46 6.18
C ALA A 221 -4.55 3.29 7.18
N LEU A 222 -3.29 3.51 6.73
CA LEU A 222 -2.11 3.42 7.59
C LEU A 222 -2.16 4.43 8.74
N ILE A 223 -2.46 5.71 8.45
CA ILE A 223 -2.55 6.75 9.48
C ILE A 223 -3.65 6.42 10.48
N TYR A 224 -4.82 6.01 10.00
CA TYR A 224 -5.94 5.69 10.86
C TYR A 224 -5.62 4.51 11.79
N ALA A 225 -5.05 3.43 11.26
CA ALA A 225 -4.62 2.28 12.05
C ALA A 225 -3.57 2.67 13.10
N ALA A 226 -2.54 3.42 12.70
CA ALA A 226 -1.48 3.86 13.58
C ALA A 226 -1.99 4.74 14.73
N ILE A 227 -2.87 5.70 14.42
CA ILE A 227 -3.41 6.62 15.44
C ILE A 227 -4.35 5.86 16.37
N THR A 228 -5.34 5.12 15.82
CA THR A 228 -6.39 4.52 16.65
C THR A 228 -5.88 3.36 17.48
N VAL A 229 -5.05 2.47 16.92
CA VAL A 229 -4.64 1.25 17.60
C VAL A 229 -3.35 1.45 18.42
N LYS A 230 -2.37 2.23 17.91
CA LYS A 230 -1.06 2.36 18.55
C LYS A 230 -0.93 3.61 19.43
N LEU A 231 -1.44 4.76 18.98
CA LEU A 231 -1.25 6.01 19.73
C LEU A 231 -2.36 6.29 20.72
N LEU A 232 -3.61 5.91 20.42
CA LEU A 232 -4.77 6.13 21.29
C LEU A 232 -5.13 4.94 22.18
N HIS A 233 -4.68 3.72 21.82
CA HIS A 233 -4.81 2.53 22.65
C HIS A 233 -3.45 1.82 22.81
N PRO A 234 -2.43 2.50 23.35
CA PRO A 234 -1.04 2.00 23.35
C PRO A 234 -0.89 0.69 24.10
N ASP A 235 -1.75 0.39 25.07
CA ASP A 235 -1.73 -0.87 25.83
C ASP A 235 -1.89 -2.11 24.95
N LEU A 236 -2.62 -1.99 23.82
CA LEU A 236 -2.74 -3.09 22.86
C LEU A 236 -1.38 -3.43 22.25
N THR A 237 -0.65 -2.43 21.76
CA THR A 237 0.66 -2.64 21.18
C THR A 237 1.71 -3.00 22.24
N VAL A 238 1.68 -2.40 23.44
CA VAL A 238 2.55 -2.80 24.57
C VAL A 238 2.34 -4.26 24.91
N ASN A 239 1.10 -4.74 24.91
CA ASN A 239 0.80 -6.14 25.17
C ASN A 239 1.42 -7.05 24.07
N VAL A 240 1.34 -6.66 22.80
CA VAL A 240 2.03 -7.39 21.72
C VAL A 240 3.55 -7.39 21.93
N VAL A 241 4.15 -6.23 22.20
CA VAL A 241 5.59 -6.09 22.43
C VAL A 241 6.07 -7.01 23.56
N ASN A 242 5.32 -7.08 24.67
CA ASN A 242 5.64 -7.91 25.82
C ASN A 242 5.40 -9.40 25.54
N THR A 243 4.29 -9.77 24.92
CA THR A 243 3.94 -11.16 24.61
C THR A 243 4.97 -11.81 23.68
N TRP A 244 5.47 -11.03 22.71
CA TRP A 244 6.42 -11.51 21.72
C TRP A 244 7.87 -11.13 22.05
N ASN A 245 8.13 -10.54 23.21
CA ASN A 245 9.46 -10.16 23.69
C ASN A 245 10.26 -9.35 22.64
N LEU A 246 9.61 -8.40 21.94
CA LEU A 246 10.27 -7.63 20.89
C LEU A 246 11.46 -6.84 21.41
N THR A 247 11.44 -6.39 22.64
CA THR A 247 12.53 -5.67 23.29
C THR A 247 13.83 -6.48 23.45
N GLN A 248 13.79 -7.81 23.26
CA GLN A 248 15.03 -8.63 23.24
C GLN A 248 15.89 -8.37 21.99
N PHE A 249 15.32 -7.84 20.94
CA PHE A 249 16.06 -7.48 19.72
C PHE A 249 16.64 -6.06 19.84
N HIS A 250 17.56 -5.84 20.75
CA HIS A 250 18.14 -4.53 21.08
C HIS A 250 18.79 -3.80 19.87
N TRP A 251 19.12 -4.54 18.80
CA TRP A 251 19.64 -3.96 17.57
C TRP A 251 18.56 -3.32 16.68
N LEU A 252 17.28 -3.66 16.88
CA LEU A 252 16.16 -3.17 16.07
C LEU A 252 15.16 -2.37 16.91
N PHE A 253 14.90 -2.81 18.15
CA PHE A 253 13.90 -2.20 19.03
C PHE A 253 14.55 -1.63 20.30
N PRO A 254 14.08 -0.46 20.79
CA PRO A 254 14.45 0.03 22.12
C PRO A 254 14.03 -0.97 23.21
N SER A 255 14.65 -0.87 24.37
CA SER A 255 14.33 -1.72 25.53
C SER A 255 13.00 -1.37 26.21
N ASP A 256 12.50 -0.15 25.99
CA ASP A 256 11.22 0.32 26.55
C ASP A 256 10.05 -0.04 25.62
N PRO A 257 9.11 -0.91 26.03
CA PRO A 257 7.95 -1.28 25.21
C PRO A 257 7.07 -0.10 24.80
N LEU A 258 6.97 0.92 25.66
CA LEU A 258 6.18 2.11 25.36
C LEU A 258 6.83 2.96 24.26
N LEU A 259 8.17 3.02 24.24
CA LEU A 259 8.91 3.68 23.16
C LEU A 259 8.79 2.93 21.83
N VAL A 260 8.78 1.59 21.87
CA VAL A 260 8.52 0.76 20.67
C VAL A 260 7.12 1.06 20.12
N THR A 261 6.11 1.13 20.98
CA THR A 261 4.72 1.46 20.63
C THR A 261 4.60 2.84 19.99
N LEU A 262 5.18 3.86 20.64
CA LEU A 262 5.21 5.23 20.12
C LEU A 262 5.93 5.27 18.77
N GLY A 263 7.09 4.63 18.66
CA GLY A 263 7.88 4.57 17.44
C GLY A 263 7.11 3.93 16.28
N ALA A 264 6.46 2.79 16.52
CA ALA A 264 5.65 2.12 15.52
C ALA A 264 4.50 3.01 15.03
N GLY A 265 3.74 3.62 15.94
CA GLY A 265 2.64 4.52 15.58
C GLY A 265 3.10 5.75 14.79
N LEU A 266 4.20 6.38 15.18
CA LEU A 266 4.75 7.53 14.46
C LEU A 266 5.31 7.15 13.08
N VAL A 267 6.04 6.03 12.97
CA VAL A 267 6.61 5.58 11.70
C VAL A 267 5.51 5.26 10.69
N GLU A 268 4.47 4.51 11.08
CA GLU A 268 3.36 4.21 10.19
C GLU A 268 2.58 5.47 9.78
N SER A 269 2.37 6.41 10.72
CA SER A 269 1.71 7.68 10.41
C SER A 269 2.52 8.51 9.40
N ILE A 270 3.84 8.59 9.56
CA ILE A 270 4.74 9.31 8.65
C ILE A 270 4.76 8.63 7.27
N ILE A 271 4.86 7.31 7.22
CA ILE A 271 4.80 6.56 5.96
C ILE A 271 3.47 6.85 5.24
N GLY A 272 2.34 6.75 5.95
CA GLY A 272 1.03 7.06 5.39
C GLY A 272 0.94 8.50 4.86
N LEU A 273 1.43 9.47 5.62
CA LEU A 273 1.45 10.88 5.22
C LEU A 273 2.30 11.11 3.96
N PHE A 274 3.49 10.52 3.91
CA PHE A 274 4.39 10.66 2.76
C PHE A 274 3.83 9.98 1.51
N ILE A 275 3.15 8.85 1.68
CA ILE A 275 2.42 8.19 0.59
C ILE A 275 1.28 9.09 0.09
N ILE A 276 0.48 9.71 0.95
CA ILE A 276 -0.61 10.63 0.56
C ILE A 276 -0.08 11.78 -0.28
N PHE A 277 0.97 12.44 0.16
CA PHE A 277 1.54 13.57 -0.57
C PHE A 277 2.43 13.15 -1.74
N GLY A 278 2.83 11.88 -1.80
CA GLY A 278 3.77 11.37 -2.78
C GLY A 278 5.15 12.01 -2.64
N PHE A 279 5.62 12.15 -1.39
CA PHE A 279 6.97 12.57 -1.07
C PHE A 279 7.82 11.34 -0.77
N GLU A 280 8.93 11.19 -1.50
CA GLU A 280 9.77 10.00 -1.43
C GLU A 280 8.96 8.68 -1.49
N MET A 281 7.88 8.71 -2.31
CA MET A 281 6.82 7.69 -2.33
C MET A 281 7.37 6.27 -2.49
N ARG A 282 8.31 6.06 -3.42
CA ARG A 282 8.87 4.71 -3.67
C ARG A 282 9.67 4.19 -2.49
N LEU A 283 10.42 5.08 -1.81
CA LEU A 283 11.14 4.72 -0.60
C LEU A 283 10.17 4.34 0.53
N MET A 284 9.11 5.15 0.74
CA MET A 284 8.10 4.87 1.77
C MET A 284 7.38 3.54 1.52
N VAL A 285 7.04 3.25 0.28
CA VAL A 285 6.43 1.98 -0.10
C VAL A 285 7.40 0.79 0.13
N LEU A 286 8.69 0.95 -0.17
CA LEU A 286 9.69 -0.09 0.12
C LEU A 286 9.84 -0.33 1.62
N ILE A 287 9.87 0.73 2.43
CA ILE A 287 9.91 0.63 3.89
C ILE A 287 8.64 -0.07 4.40
N SER A 288 7.46 0.32 3.91
CA SER A 288 6.18 -0.33 4.26
C SER A 288 6.20 -1.82 3.92
N LEU A 289 6.64 -2.19 2.72
CA LEU A 289 6.80 -3.60 2.32
C LEU A 289 7.76 -4.37 3.22
N PHE A 290 8.86 -3.75 3.60
CA PHE A 290 9.81 -4.35 4.53
C PHE A 290 9.15 -4.63 5.89
N TYR A 291 8.43 -3.65 6.46
CA TYR A 291 7.73 -3.83 7.73
C TYR A 291 6.63 -4.89 7.66
N ILE A 292 5.80 -4.87 6.62
CA ILE A 292 4.74 -5.88 6.41
C ILE A 292 5.37 -7.27 6.29
N THR A 293 6.47 -7.40 5.54
CA THR A 293 7.13 -8.70 5.36
C THR A 293 7.78 -9.18 6.66
N LEU A 294 8.44 -8.28 7.39
CA LEU A 294 9.05 -8.59 8.69
C LEU A 294 7.98 -9.04 9.70
N SER A 295 6.87 -8.33 9.76
CA SER A 295 5.71 -8.65 10.59
C SER A 295 5.16 -10.03 10.26
N LEU A 296 4.86 -10.29 8.98
CA LEU A 296 4.41 -11.60 8.49
C LEU A 296 5.32 -12.75 8.90
N MET A 297 6.64 -12.57 8.75
CA MET A 297 7.61 -13.62 9.06
C MET A 297 7.78 -13.81 10.56
N TYR A 298 7.83 -12.73 11.32
CA TYR A 298 8.10 -12.79 12.77
C TYR A 298 6.91 -13.32 13.54
N PHE A 299 5.75 -12.75 13.31
CA PHE A 299 4.52 -13.14 14.01
C PHE A 299 3.80 -14.32 13.35
N ARG A 300 4.30 -14.85 12.23
CA ARG A 300 3.69 -15.95 11.46
C ARG A 300 2.26 -15.66 11.04
N GLU A 301 2.01 -14.45 10.54
CA GLU A 301 0.68 -13.96 10.22
C GLU A 301 -0.01 -14.70 9.07
N LEU A 302 -1.35 -14.56 9.03
CA LEU A 302 -2.12 -14.91 7.84
C LEU A 302 -1.73 -13.98 6.69
N VAL A 303 -1.39 -14.56 5.57
CA VAL A 303 -0.91 -13.79 4.41
C VAL A 303 -2.03 -13.10 3.65
N TRP A 304 -3.21 -13.74 3.58
CA TRP A 304 -4.29 -13.25 2.73
C TRP A 304 -4.78 -11.82 3.07
N PRO A 305 -4.83 -11.35 4.33
CA PRO A 305 -5.22 -9.97 4.62
C PRO A 305 -4.21 -8.93 4.09
N HIS A 306 -2.95 -9.34 3.97
CA HIS A 306 -1.86 -8.48 3.51
C HIS A 306 -1.68 -8.48 1.99
N LEU A 307 -2.31 -9.41 1.26
CA LEU A 307 -2.15 -9.53 -0.19
C LEU A 307 -2.48 -8.22 -0.93
N LEU A 308 -3.55 -7.54 -0.52
CA LEU A 308 -3.90 -6.27 -1.13
C LEU A 308 -2.85 -5.19 -0.85
N LEU A 309 -2.28 -5.15 0.36
CA LEU A 309 -1.20 -4.20 0.69
C LEU A 309 0.03 -4.43 -0.18
N TYR A 310 0.41 -5.70 -0.44
CA TYR A 310 1.46 -6.04 -1.39
C TYR A 310 1.10 -5.61 -2.82
N GLY A 311 -0.15 -5.82 -3.22
CA GLY A 311 -0.66 -5.40 -4.53
C GLY A 311 -0.54 -3.91 -4.75
N ILE A 312 -1.10 -3.12 -3.84
CA ILE A 312 -1.05 -1.65 -3.88
C ILE A 312 0.38 -1.15 -3.83
N SER A 313 1.20 -1.69 -2.93
CA SER A 313 2.61 -1.31 -2.80
C SER A 313 3.38 -1.57 -4.10
N PHE A 314 3.20 -2.73 -4.72
CA PHE A 314 3.82 -3.00 -6.01
C PHE A 314 3.32 -2.03 -7.10
N ASN A 315 2.03 -1.75 -7.14
CA ASN A 315 1.46 -0.79 -8.09
C ASN A 315 2.08 0.60 -7.90
N LEU A 316 2.13 1.11 -6.68
CA LEU A 316 2.73 2.42 -6.37
C LEU A 316 4.23 2.49 -6.70
N LEU A 317 4.97 1.38 -6.59
CA LEU A 317 6.38 1.31 -6.99
C LEU A 317 6.59 1.47 -8.49
N VAL A 318 5.71 0.88 -9.30
CA VAL A 318 5.89 0.82 -10.75
C VAL A 318 5.13 1.91 -11.51
N GLN A 319 4.11 2.54 -10.91
CA GLN A 319 3.35 3.62 -11.56
C GLN A 319 4.18 4.91 -11.69
N PRO A 320 3.90 5.71 -12.73
CA PRO A 320 4.46 7.06 -12.85
C PRO A 320 4.04 7.94 -11.65
N GLU A 321 4.96 8.74 -11.17
CA GLU A 321 4.74 9.66 -10.04
C GLU A 321 3.91 10.88 -10.49
N THR A 322 2.65 10.68 -10.86
CA THR A 322 1.73 11.75 -11.24
C THR A 322 1.07 12.38 -10.00
N PHE A 323 0.91 13.71 -10.00
CA PHE A 323 0.30 14.45 -8.88
C PHE A 323 0.97 14.17 -7.51
N THR A 324 2.30 14.07 -7.50
CA THR A 324 3.11 13.86 -6.29
C THR A 324 4.00 15.07 -6.06
N ILE A 325 4.42 15.31 -4.81
CA ILE A 325 5.45 16.29 -4.49
C ILE A 325 6.73 15.95 -5.26
N ASP A 326 7.10 14.68 -5.33
CA ASP A 326 8.23 14.21 -6.10
C ASP A 326 8.17 14.63 -7.57
N HIS A 327 6.98 14.49 -8.19
CA HIS A 327 6.79 14.94 -9.58
C HIS A 327 7.09 16.42 -9.74
N ILE A 328 6.63 17.26 -8.83
CA ILE A 328 6.85 18.72 -8.87
C ILE A 328 8.34 19.01 -8.70
N LEU A 329 9.00 18.44 -7.70
CA LEU A 329 10.40 18.67 -7.39
C LEU A 329 11.35 18.23 -8.52
N PHE A 330 11.08 17.06 -9.14
CA PHE A 330 11.96 16.51 -10.17
C PHE A 330 11.61 16.94 -11.59
N LYS A 331 10.40 17.45 -11.84
CA LYS A 331 10.00 17.98 -13.15
C LYS A 331 10.83 19.20 -13.56
N HIS A 332 11.13 20.07 -12.61
CA HIS A 332 11.95 21.27 -12.85
C HIS A 332 13.37 20.89 -13.25
N HIS A 333 13.94 19.95 -12.54
CA HIS A 333 15.30 19.47 -12.82
C HIS A 333 15.45 18.74 -14.17
N ARG A 334 14.41 18.03 -14.63
CA ARG A 334 14.38 17.42 -15.97
C ARG A 334 14.35 18.49 -17.08
N LYS A 335 13.62 19.60 -16.89
CA LYS A 335 13.56 20.70 -17.84
C LYS A 335 14.90 21.43 -17.94
N GLU A 336 15.58 21.69 -16.83
CA GLU A 336 16.90 22.30 -16.83
C GLU A 336 17.94 21.45 -17.56
N LYS A 337 18.03 20.15 -17.24
CA LYS A 337 18.94 19.24 -17.95
C LYS A 337 18.65 19.14 -19.46
N ALA A 338 17.39 19.19 -19.87
CA ALA A 338 17.01 19.18 -21.27
C ALA A 338 17.40 20.50 -21.97
N TRP A 339 17.28 21.63 -21.28
CA TRP A 339 17.72 22.93 -21.78
C TRP A 339 19.24 22.99 -21.96
N TRP A 340 20.03 22.57 -20.95
CA TRP A 340 21.47 22.48 -21.02
C TRP A 340 21.96 21.55 -22.14
N LYS A 341 21.32 20.39 -22.35
CA LYS A 341 21.63 19.51 -23.48
C LYS A 341 21.34 20.16 -24.83
N ARG A 342 20.28 20.95 -24.95
CA ARG A 342 19.98 21.70 -26.21
C ARG A 342 20.93 22.90 -26.42
N ALA A 343 21.25 23.62 -25.35
CA ALA A 343 22.14 24.75 -25.39
C ALA A 343 23.60 24.39 -25.74
N PHE A 344 24.05 23.21 -25.30
CA PHE A 344 25.41 22.74 -25.51
C PHE A 344 25.52 21.49 -26.42
N SER A 345 24.45 21.11 -27.13
CA SER A 345 24.59 20.15 -28.23
C SER A 345 25.38 20.84 -29.36
N PRO A 346 26.47 20.25 -29.86
CA PRO A 346 27.14 20.78 -31.03
C PRO A 346 26.14 20.93 -32.15
N LEU A 347 26.12 22.10 -32.79
CA LEU A 347 25.31 22.37 -33.97
C LEU A 347 25.48 21.19 -34.93
N LYS A 348 24.40 20.48 -35.25
CA LYS A 348 24.45 19.47 -36.30
C LYS A 348 25.12 20.13 -37.51
N PRO A 349 26.19 19.55 -38.07
CA PRO A 349 26.79 20.10 -39.27
C PRO A 349 25.66 20.24 -40.30
N LEU A 350 25.49 21.47 -40.80
CA LEU A 350 24.62 21.74 -41.94
C LEU A 350 25.06 20.79 -43.05
N THR A 351 24.25 19.80 -43.36
CA THR A 351 24.41 19.02 -44.56
C THR A 351 24.13 19.96 -45.73
N ILE A 352 25.18 20.66 -46.14
CA ILE A 352 25.17 21.46 -47.35
C ILE A 352 25.09 20.44 -48.50
N PHE A 353 23.98 20.49 -49.19
CA PHE A 353 23.72 19.96 -50.53
C PHE A 353 24.30 18.59 -50.89
N SER A 354 23.43 17.56 -50.95
CA SER A 354 23.64 16.48 -51.89
C SER A 354 23.24 17.01 -53.29
N PRO A 355 24.12 16.95 -54.30
CA PRO A 355 23.72 17.30 -55.66
C PRO A 355 22.70 16.28 -56.18
N THR A 356 21.53 16.75 -56.51
CA THR A 356 20.52 16.00 -57.25
C THR A 356 21.14 15.50 -58.56
N SER A 357 21.34 14.21 -58.67
CA SER A 357 21.64 13.55 -59.93
C SER A 357 20.39 13.62 -60.83
N ILE A 358 20.43 14.55 -61.77
CA ILE A 358 19.58 14.56 -62.93
C ILE A 358 20.04 13.41 -63.83
N TYR A 359 19.25 12.33 -63.97
CA TYR A 359 19.28 11.47 -65.12
C TYR A 359 17.83 11.18 -65.55
N PRO A 360 17.46 11.51 -66.82
CA PRO A 360 16.20 11.10 -67.40
C PRO A 360 16.39 9.75 -68.07
N ARG A 361 15.49 8.82 -67.82
CA ARG A 361 14.96 7.90 -68.84
C ARG A 361 13.68 7.27 -68.32
#